data_29f28a39448b49cd9cd9e0a77c9b77e1
#
_entry.id   29f28a39448b49cd9cd9e0a77c9b77e1
#
_cell.length_a   1.000
_cell.length_b   1.000
_cell.length_c   1.000
_cell.angle_alpha   90.00
_cell.angle_beta   90.00
_cell.angle_gamma   90.00
#
_symmetry.space_group_name_H-M   'P 1'
#
loop_
_entity.id
_entity.type
_entity.pdbx_description
1 polymer ?
#
loop_
_entity_poly.entity_id
_entity_poly.type
_entity_poly.pdbx_seq_one_letter_code
_entity_poly.pdbx_strand_id
1 'polypeptide(L)'
;MHVVSKNEAFITFLSDTMKRRGRIPSQLAADIGVSHTSVSRWLSGKDLPSPQSCQKLADYASVPLQRVLSMVGYLPWVSETGPEAWPHFRQYAEEKYPNELDDDLITMIEDLIERRKNKHEQKR
;
A
#
# COMPACT_ATOMS: atom_id res chain seq x y z
N MET A 1 11.73 22.55 -10.83
CA MET A 1 11.76 21.10 -10.59
C MET A 1 10.50 20.68 -9.86
N HIS A 2 9.79 19.74 -10.39
CA HIS A 2 8.56 19.27 -9.78
C HIS A 2 8.86 18.16 -8.77
N VAL A 3 8.44 18.36 -7.54
CA VAL A 3 8.58 17.35 -6.50
C VAL A 3 7.22 16.73 -6.26
N VAL A 4 7.11 15.43 -6.55
CA VAL A 4 5.87 14.70 -6.31
C VAL A 4 5.73 14.49 -4.81
N SER A 5 4.71 15.07 -4.20
CA SER A 5 4.44 14.89 -2.80
C SER A 5 3.70 13.57 -2.56
N LYS A 6 3.73 13.07 -1.34
CA LYS A 6 2.99 11.86 -0.95
C LYS A 6 1.50 12.06 -1.17
N ASN A 7 1.02 13.30 -0.98
CA ASN A 7 -0.39 13.62 -1.17
C ASN A 7 -0.82 13.47 -2.62
N GLU A 8 0.07 13.79 -3.57
CA GLU A 8 -0.27 13.66 -4.99
C GLU A 8 -0.56 12.22 -5.39
N ALA A 9 0.22 11.27 -4.91
CA ALA A 9 0.00 9.86 -5.23
C ALA A 9 -1.35 9.40 -4.69
N PHE A 10 -1.68 9.80 -3.46
CA PHE A 10 -2.96 9.44 -2.86
C PHE A 10 -4.13 10.12 -3.56
N ILE A 11 -3.99 11.41 -3.89
CA ILE A 11 -5.05 12.16 -4.59
C ILE A 11 -5.33 11.53 -5.95
N THR A 12 -4.29 11.17 -6.69
CA THR A 12 -4.44 10.52 -7.98
C THR A 12 -5.17 9.18 -7.83
N PHE A 13 -4.77 8.37 -6.87
CA PHE A 13 -5.40 7.10 -6.58
C PHE A 13 -6.89 7.29 -6.28
N LEU A 14 -7.22 8.24 -5.43
CA LEU A 14 -8.59 8.51 -5.02
C LEU A 14 -9.44 8.98 -6.20
N SER A 15 -8.91 9.93 -6.98
CA SER A 15 -9.58 10.44 -8.17
C SER A 15 -9.84 9.35 -9.20
N ASP A 16 -8.86 8.50 -9.44
CA ASP A 16 -8.99 7.39 -10.41
C ASP A 16 -10.02 6.38 -9.93
N THR A 17 -10.03 6.08 -8.63
CA THR A 17 -11.01 5.16 -8.06
C THR A 17 -12.42 5.69 -8.23
N MET A 18 -12.63 7.00 -7.97
CA MET A 18 -13.93 7.63 -8.15
C MET A 18 -14.37 7.60 -9.61
N LYS A 19 -13.45 7.89 -10.53
CA LYS A 19 -13.76 7.87 -11.97
C LYS A 19 -14.17 6.48 -12.43
N ARG A 20 -13.44 5.47 -12.02
CA ARG A 20 -13.72 4.10 -12.42
C ARG A 20 -15.07 3.61 -11.94
N ARG A 21 -15.48 4.08 -10.76
CA ARG A 21 -16.77 3.68 -10.19
C ARG A 21 -17.89 4.67 -10.48
N GLY A 22 -17.59 5.79 -11.14
CA GLY A 22 -18.58 6.80 -11.47
C GLY A 22 -19.15 7.47 -10.23
N ARG A 23 -18.31 7.75 -9.24
CA ARG A 23 -18.75 8.33 -7.96
C ARG A 23 -18.22 9.74 -7.79
N ILE A 24 -19.04 10.60 -7.21
CA ILE A 24 -18.61 11.93 -6.77
C ILE A 24 -18.19 11.82 -5.29
N PRO A 25 -17.48 12.84 -4.73
CA PRO A 25 -16.96 12.75 -3.35
C PRO A 25 -17.99 12.39 -2.30
N SER A 26 -19.20 12.95 -2.38
CA SER A 26 -20.24 12.66 -1.39
C SER A 26 -20.70 11.21 -1.46
N GLN A 27 -20.73 10.64 -2.67
CA GLN A 27 -21.10 9.24 -2.86
C GLN A 27 -20.02 8.31 -2.35
N LEU A 28 -18.77 8.64 -2.63
CA LEU A 28 -17.65 7.85 -2.12
C LEU A 28 -17.67 7.87 -0.59
N ALA A 29 -17.87 9.02 0.01
CA ALA A 29 -17.94 9.15 1.46
C ALA A 29 -19.01 8.23 2.05
N ALA A 30 -20.18 8.21 1.44
CA ALA A 30 -21.27 7.33 1.88
C ALA A 30 -20.88 5.85 1.71
N ASP A 31 -20.24 5.51 0.59
CA ASP A 31 -19.86 4.13 0.29
C ASP A 31 -18.89 3.56 1.31
N ILE A 32 -17.94 4.37 1.77
CA ILE A 32 -16.92 3.89 2.71
C ILE A 32 -17.20 4.28 4.16
N GLY A 33 -18.30 5.01 4.40
CA GLY A 33 -18.72 5.32 5.75
C GLY A 33 -17.90 6.41 6.44
N VAL A 34 -17.50 7.45 5.70
CA VAL A 34 -16.84 8.62 6.25
C VAL A 34 -17.62 9.88 5.87
N SER A 35 -17.24 11.03 6.44
CA SER A 35 -17.93 12.27 6.11
C SER A 35 -17.50 12.80 4.75
N HIS A 36 -18.39 13.50 4.09
CA HIS A 36 -18.08 14.19 2.83
C HIS A 36 -16.94 15.19 3.02
N THR A 37 -16.91 15.87 4.15
CA THR A 37 -15.85 16.81 4.48
C THR A 37 -14.48 16.13 4.47
N SER A 38 -14.40 14.93 5.02
CA SER A 38 -13.15 14.17 5.04
C SER A 38 -12.65 13.90 3.62
N VAL A 39 -13.54 13.41 2.75
CA VAL A 39 -13.16 13.13 1.36
C VAL A 39 -12.71 14.41 0.64
N SER A 40 -13.43 15.50 0.84
CA SER A 40 -13.07 16.79 0.25
C SER A 40 -11.69 17.27 0.70
N ARG A 41 -11.38 17.09 1.98
CA ARG A 41 -10.08 17.49 2.52
C ARG A 41 -8.95 16.62 1.96
N TRP A 42 -9.21 15.33 1.79
CA TRP A 42 -8.23 14.42 1.18
C TRP A 42 -7.94 14.85 -0.26
N LEU A 43 -8.98 15.14 -1.03
CA LEU A 43 -8.82 15.54 -2.44
C LEU A 43 -8.11 16.87 -2.60
N SER A 44 -8.26 17.78 -1.64
CA SER A 44 -7.60 19.08 -1.69
C SER A 44 -6.19 19.06 -1.09
N GLY A 45 -5.75 17.92 -0.56
CA GLY A 45 -4.44 17.79 0.04
C GLY A 45 -4.31 18.40 1.42
N LYS A 46 -5.43 18.80 2.03
CA LYS A 46 -5.42 19.42 3.36
C LYS A 46 -5.34 18.40 4.49
N ASP A 47 -5.71 17.15 4.21
CA ASP A 47 -5.75 16.13 5.23
C ASP A 47 -5.44 14.78 4.60
N LEU A 48 -5.09 13.82 5.42
CA LEU A 48 -4.81 12.44 4.98
C LEU A 48 -5.73 11.49 5.75
N PRO A 49 -6.13 10.37 5.14
CA PRO A 49 -7.00 9.42 5.81
C PRO A 49 -6.27 8.74 6.97
N SER A 50 -7.02 8.42 8.01
CA SER A 50 -6.50 7.61 9.12
C SER A 50 -6.24 6.18 8.62
N PRO A 51 -5.47 5.36 9.39
CA PRO A 51 -5.28 3.96 9.01
C PRO A 51 -6.59 3.19 8.81
N GLN A 52 -7.61 3.49 9.60
CA GLN A 52 -8.93 2.88 9.45
C GLN A 52 -9.57 3.26 8.12
N SER A 53 -9.48 4.52 7.76
CA SER A 53 -10.00 5.01 6.48
C SER A 53 -9.21 4.41 5.31
N CYS A 54 -7.91 4.23 5.48
CA CYS A 54 -7.08 3.55 4.48
C CYS A 54 -7.56 2.12 4.24
N GLN A 55 -7.93 1.40 5.29
CA GLN A 55 -8.48 0.05 5.16
C GLN A 55 -9.77 0.06 4.36
N LYS A 56 -10.65 0.99 4.66
CA LYS A 56 -11.92 1.12 3.94
C LYS A 56 -11.69 1.42 2.47
N LEU A 57 -10.75 2.30 2.17
CA LEU A 57 -10.40 2.64 0.79
C LEU A 57 -9.77 1.46 0.05
N ALA A 58 -8.90 0.73 0.71
CA ALA A 58 -8.26 -0.44 0.12
C ALA A 58 -9.30 -1.50 -0.25
N ASP A 59 -10.23 -1.78 0.66
CA ASP A 59 -11.31 -2.73 0.40
C ASP A 59 -12.20 -2.26 -0.74
N TYR A 60 -12.53 -0.99 -0.75
CA TYR A 60 -13.39 -0.40 -1.77
C TYR A 60 -12.74 -0.44 -3.15
N ALA A 61 -11.46 -0.14 -3.23
CA ALA A 61 -10.72 -0.10 -4.49
C ALA A 61 -10.16 -1.46 -4.89
N SER A 62 -10.30 -2.47 -4.04
CA SER A 62 -9.76 -3.82 -4.26
C SER A 62 -8.25 -3.82 -4.45
N VAL A 63 -7.56 -3.04 -3.62
CA VAL A 63 -6.10 -2.99 -3.62
C VAL A 63 -5.58 -3.39 -2.24
N PRO A 64 -4.31 -3.80 -2.14
CA PRO A 64 -3.74 -4.15 -0.82
C PRO A 64 -3.68 -2.93 0.09
N LEU A 65 -3.94 -3.14 1.38
CA LEU A 65 -3.87 -2.08 2.37
C LEU A 65 -2.50 -1.43 2.40
N GLN A 66 -1.44 -2.22 2.27
CA GLN A 66 -0.07 -1.70 2.29
C GLN A 66 0.14 -0.66 1.20
N ARG A 67 -0.50 -0.84 0.05
CA ARG A 67 -0.38 0.12 -1.05
C ARG A 67 -0.96 1.48 -0.65
N VAL A 68 -2.15 1.48 -0.05
CA VAL A 68 -2.78 2.72 0.39
C VAL A 68 -1.97 3.37 1.50
N LEU A 69 -1.52 2.58 2.48
CA LEU A 69 -0.70 3.10 3.58
C LEU A 69 0.60 3.70 3.08
N SER A 70 1.20 3.10 2.06
CA SER A 70 2.44 3.63 1.46
C SER A 70 2.19 4.97 0.75
N MET A 71 1.08 5.08 0.01
CA MET A 71 0.73 6.31 -0.68
C MET A 71 0.49 7.47 0.29
N VAL A 72 -0.06 7.18 1.45
CA VAL A 72 -0.36 8.17 2.48
C VAL A 72 0.89 8.52 3.31
N GLY A 73 1.87 7.63 3.33
CA GLY A 73 3.11 7.85 4.05
C GLY A 73 3.20 7.16 5.40
N TYR A 74 2.25 6.31 5.74
CA TYR A 74 2.30 5.52 6.98
C TYR A 74 3.33 4.41 6.91
N LEU A 75 3.60 3.92 5.69
CA LEU A 75 4.61 2.88 5.46
C LEU A 75 5.65 3.41 4.47
N PRO A 76 6.88 2.90 4.50
CA PRO A 76 7.86 3.23 3.48
C PRO A 76 7.32 2.84 2.10
N TRP A 77 7.70 3.60 1.07
CA TRP A 77 7.28 3.30 -0.29
C TRP A 77 7.79 1.91 -0.67
N VAL A 78 6.86 1.04 -1.06
CA VAL A 78 7.21 -0.30 -1.52
C VAL A 78 7.20 -0.28 -3.04
N SER A 79 8.34 -0.57 -3.64
CA SER A 79 8.45 -0.64 -5.09
C SER A 79 7.59 -1.78 -5.62
N GLU A 80 6.86 -1.52 -6.70
CA GLU A 80 6.06 -2.56 -7.33
C GLU A 80 6.95 -3.61 -8.03
N THR A 81 8.21 -3.32 -8.17
CA THR A 81 9.18 -4.31 -8.63
C THR A 81 9.64 -5.16 -7.45
N GLY A 82 8.67 -5.67 -6.69
CA GLY A 82 8.90 -6.46 -5.51
C GLY A 82 10.07 -7.45 -5.55
N PRO A 83 10.35 -8.10 -6.70
CA PRO A 83 11.48 -9.03 -6.77
C PRO A 83 12.82 -8.41 -6.42
N GLU A 84 13.00 -7.13 -6.69
CA GLU A 84 14.27 -6.46 -6.42
C GLU A 84 14.48 -6.14 -4.95
N ALA A 85 13.40 -6.08 -4.18
CA ALA A 85 13.50 -5.82 -2.75
C ALA A 85 13.84 -7.08 -1.96
N TRP A 86 13.54 -8.26 -2.49
CA TRP A 86 13.71 -9.50 -1.77
C TRP A 86 15.17 -9.92 -1.54
N PRO A 87 16.14 -9.62 -2.41
CA PRO A 87 17.54 -9.96 -2.13
C PRO A 87 18.07 -9.34 -0.85
N HIS A 88 17.44 -8.28 -0.37
CA HIS A 88 17.86 -7.60 0.85
C HIS A 88 17.18 -8.10 2.10
N PHE A 89 16.27 -9.07 1.97
CA PHE A 89 15.55 -9.59 3.13
C PHE A 89 16.50 -10.18 4.17
N ARG A 90 17.47 -10.98 3.75
CA ARG A 90 18.43 -11.58 4.67
C ARG A 90 19.18 -10.51 5.47
N GLN A 91 19.67 -9.50 4.78
CA GLN A 91 20.38 -8.41 5.44
C GLN A 91 19.47 -7.66 6.40
N TYR A 92 18.27 -7.36 6.00
CA TYR A 92 17.29 -6.69 6.84
C TYR A 92 16.98 -7.51 8.10
N ALA A 93 16.76 -8.80 7.94
CA ALA A 93 16.44 -9.68 9.06
C ALA A 93 17.61 -9.78 10.06
N GLU A 94 18.83 -9.85 9.55
CA GLU A 94 20.01 -9.90 10.39
C GLU A 94 20.23 -8.62 11.19
N GLU A 95 19.89 -7.47 10.61
CA GLU A 95 20.03 -6.19 11.28
C GLU A 95 18.92 -5.94 12.29
N LYS A 96 17.69 -6.27 11.93
CA LYS A 96 16.51 -5.96 12.76
C LYS A 96 16.23 -7.05 13.79
N TYR A 97 16.44 -8.30 13.45
CA TYR A 97 16.04 -9.42 14.29
C TYR A 97 17.16 -10.45 14.42
N PRO A 98 18.34 -10.01 14.91
CA PRO A 98 19.50 -10.93 14.96
C PRO A 98 19.31 -12.12 15.92
N ASN A 99 18.45 -11.98 16.91
CA ASN A 99 18.21 -13.04 17.90
C ASN A 99 16.94 -13.84 17.62
N GLU A 100 15.95 -13.19 17.01
CA GLU A 100 14.65 -13.79 16.74
C GLU A 100 14.64 -14.60 15.44
N LEU A 101 15.40 -14.14 14.47
CA LEU A 101 15.50 -14.80 13.18
C LEU A 101 16.93 -15.33 12.99
N ASP A 102 17.09 -16.62 13.22
CA ASP A 102 18.39 -17.25 12.99
C ASP A 102 18.53 -17.58 11.50
N ASP A 103 19.71 -18.07 11.11
CA ASP A 103 20.02 -18.36 9.72
C ASP A 103 19.07 -19.40 9.13
N ASP A 104 18.70 -20.40 9.92
CA ASP A 104 17.78 -21.44 9.44
C ASP A 104 16.41 -20.88 9.12
N LEU A 105 15.87 -20.02 10.00
CA LEU A 105 14.58 -19.37 9.78
C LEU A 105 14.61 -18.46 8.57
N ILE A 106 15.67 -17.68 8.43
CA ILE A 106 15.84 -16.78 7.29
C ILE A 106 15.83 -17.59 5.99
N THR A 107 16.56 -18.69 5.97
CA THR A 107 16.61 -19.58 4.80
C THR A 107 15.25 -20.16 4.48
N MET A 108 14.50 -20.58 5.50
CA MET A 108 13.14 -21.08 5.31
C MET A 108 12.21 -20.03 4.69
N ILE A 109 12.29 -18.81 5.20
CA ILE A 109 11.46 -17.72 4.70
C ILE A 109 11.83 -17.38 3.26
N GLU A 110 13.11 -17.31 2.95
CA GLU A 110 13.57 -17.07 1.59
C GLU A 110 13.07 -18.16 0.63
N ASP A 111 13.10 -19.40 1.07
CA ASP A 111 12.61 -20.52 0.26
C ASP A 111 11.10 -20.41 0.01
N LEU A 112 10.34 -20.03 1.03
CA LEU A 112 8.90 -19.81 0.89
C LEU A 112 8.59 -18.69 -0.10
N ILE A 113 9.34 -17.60 -0.03
CA ILE A 113 9.19 -16.48 -0.95
C ILE A 113 9.46 -16.94 -2.38
N GLU A 114 10.52 -17.69 -2.58
CA GLU A 114 10.89 -18.19 -3.89
C GLU A 114 9.82 -19.10 -4.47
N ARG A 115 9.27 -20.00 -3.66
CA ARG A 115 8.21 -20.89 -4.09
C ARG A 115 6.95 -20.14 -4.48
N ARG A 116 6.61 -19.09 -3.74
CA ARG A 116 5.43 -18.29 -4.05
C ARG A 116 5.61 -17.48 -5.32
N LYS A 117 6.81 -16.99 -5.56
CA LYS A 117 7.12 -16.30 -6.81
C LYS A 117 6.96 -17.24 -8.00
N ASN A 118 7.52 -18.43 -7.91
CA ASN A 118 7.44 -19.40 -8.99
C ASN A 118 6.00 -19.84 -9.24
N LYS A 119 5.23 -20.03 -8.19
CA LYS A 119 3.81 -20.38 -8.31
C LYS A 119 3.01 -19.26 -8.99
N HIS A 120 3.34 -18.02 -8.69
CA HIS A 120 2.70 -16.86 -9.29
C HIS A 120 2.99 -16.79 -10.79
N GLU A 121 4.23 -17.08 -11.17
CA GLU A 121 4.63 -17.07 -12.56
C GLU A 121 3.98 -18.21 -13.36
N GLN A 122 3.76 -19.36 -12.73
CA GLN A 122 3.15 -20.51 -13.39
C GLN A 122 1.64 -20.36 -13.58
N LYS A 123 1.03 -19.40 -12.94
CA LYS A 123 -0.43 -19.22 -12.97
C LYS A 123 -0.94 -18.43 -14.16
N ARG A 124 -0.12 -18.16 -15.12
CA ARG A 124 -0.55 -17.44 -16.31
C ARG A 124 -1.27 -18.33 -17.28
#